data_041be87d83c49b0849281acd70c800b3
#
_entry.id   041be87d83c49b0849281acd70c800b3
#
_cell.length_a   1.000
_cell.length_b   1.000
_cell.length_c   1.000
_cell.angle_alpha   90.00
_cell.angle_beta   90.00
_cell.angle_gamma   90.00
#
_symmetry.space_group_name_H-M   'P 1'
#
loop_
_entity.id
_entity.type
_entity.pdbx_description
1 polymer ?
#
loop_
_entity_poly.entity_id
_entity_poly.type
_entity_poly.pdbx_seq_one_letter_code
_entity_poly.pdbx_strand_id
1 'polypeptide(L)'
;MLEQCDFMELTKEVLQQCKGFTCKDEDITEFFTQDYADYAYQLLGKSYCFVKPDTSEIVCAFTVANSSVKVDSLPSNLRNKLNRKIPNAKRRPQYPAVLVGQLAVSDLFSGHHVGDELLDFIAPKPNGRIKNLAIFINPYSAVVPRVYTPRQKGV
;
A
#
# COMPACT_ATOMS: atom_id res chain seq x y z
N MET A 1 -6.71 12.04 -10.06
CA MET A 1 -7.99 11.31 -9.88
C MET A 1 -8.28 11.07 -8.40
N LEU A 2 -7.37 10.52 -7.62
CA LEU A 2 -7.59 10.19 -6.19
C LEU A 2 -7.86 11.40 -5.31
N GLU A 3 -7.36 12.59 -5.66
CA GLU A 3 -7.65 13.85 -4.95
C GLU A 3 -9.14 14.24 -4.94
N GLN A 4 -9.92 13.68 -5.88
CA GLN A 4 -11.36 13.90 -5.99
C GLN A 4 -12.19 12.77 -5.38
N CYS A 5 -11.53 11.81 -4.75
CA CYS A 5 -12.17 10.65 -4.14
C CYS A 5 -12.14 10.76 -2.62
N ASP A 6 -13.13 10.18 -1.98
CA ASP A 6 -13.17 10.02 -0.53
C ASP A 6 -12.29 8.84 -0.12
N PHE A 7 -11.34 9.12 0.80
CA PHE A 7 -10.52 8.08 1.40
C PHE A 7 -11.18 7.56 2.67
N MET A 8 -11.35 6.24 2.76
CA MET A 8 -12.01 5.62 3.91
C MET A 8 -11.53 4.20 4.19
N GLU A 9 -11.79 3.72 5.39
CA GLU A 9 -11.61 2.31 5.73
C GLU A 9 -12.62 1.46 4.94
N LEU A 10 -12.15 0.35 4.38
CA LEU A 10 -13.02 -0.60 3.68
C LEU A 10 -13.80 -1.39 4.72
N THR A 11 -15.11 -1.15 4.80
CA THR A 11 -16.03 -1.83 5.71
C THR A 11 -17.16 -2.48 4.94
N LYS A 12 -17.93 -3.31 5.63
CA LYS A 12 -19.10 -3.97 5.04
C LYS A 12 -20.13 -2.94 4.57
N GLU A 13 -20.30 -1.87 5.33
CA GLU A 13 -21.21 -0.77 5.01
C GLU A 13 -20.76 -0.06 3.73
N VAL A 14 -19.47 0.20 3.58
CA VAL A 14 -18.89 0.82 2.37
C VAL A 14 -19.15 -0.07 1.15
N LEU A 15 -18.89 -1.37 1.26
CA LEU A 15 -19.15 -2.31 0.14
C LEU A 15 -20.63 -2.40 -0.23
N GLN A 16 -21.53 -2.32 0.75
CA GLN A 16 -22.97 -2.33 0.51
C GLN A 16 -23.47 -1.04 -0.15
N GLN A 17 -22.86 0.09 0.16
CA GLN A 17 -23.21 1.40 -0.42
C GLN A 17 -22.59 1.63 -1.79
N CYS A 18 -21.50 0.94 -2.09
CA CYS A 18 -20.77 1.08 -3.34
C CYS A 18 -21.28 0.08 -4.39
N LYS A 19 -21.02 0.43 -5.66
CA LYS A 19 -21.34 -0.42 -6.82
C LYS A 19 -20.26 -1.49 -7.00
N GLY A 20 -20.24 -2.51 -6.19
CA GLY A 20 -19.32 -3.64 -6.34
C GLY A 20 -17.86 -3.26 -6.59
N PHE A 21 -16.96 -4.20 -6.41
CA PHE A 21 -15.54 -4.02 -6.72
C PHE A 21 -15.04 -5.25 -7.49
N THR A 22 -14.41 -5.01 -8.63
CA THR A 22 -13.71 -6.05 -9.40
C THR A 22 -12.38 -5.52 -9.90
N CYS A 23 -11.38 -6.36 -9.94
CA CYS A 23 -10.10 -6.07 -10.55
C CYS A 23 -9.64 -7.28 -11.39
N LYS A 24 -8.57 -7.10 -12.16
CA LYS A 24 -8.05 -8.13 -13.09
C LYS A 24 -7.70 -9.46 -12.43
N ASP A 25 -7.42 -9.44 -11.13
CA ASP A 25 -7.06 -10.62 -10.34
C ASP A 25 -8.27 -11.04 -9.50
N GLU A 26 -8.75 -12.26 -9.73
CA GLU A 26 -9.93 -12.80 -9.06
C GLU A 26 -9.68 -13.03 -7.57
N ASP A 27 -8.50 -13.50 -7.19
CA ASP A 27 -8.13 -13.74 -5.79
C ASP A 27 -8.08 -12.41 -5.00
N ILE A 28 -7.59 -11.35 -5.61
CA ILE A 28 -7.59 -10.01 -5.01
C ILE A 28 -9.00 -9.42 -4.95
N THR A 29 -9.82 -9.68 -5.95
CA THR A 29 -11.25 -9.30 -5.94
C THR A 29 -11.97 -10.00 -4.78
N GLU A 30 -11.79 -11.29 -4.62
CA GLU A 30 -12.36 -12.07 -3.51
C GLU A 30 -11.88 -11.54 -2.15
N PHE A 31 -10.58 -11.27 -2.03
CA PHE A 31 -10.02 -10.69 -0.81
C PHE A 31 -10.74 -9.38 -0.40
N PHE A 32 -10.86 -8.41 -1.30
CA PHE A 32 -11.47 -7.12 -0.97
C PHE A 32 -13.00 -7.14 -0.87
N THR A 33 -13.65 -8.17 -1.35
CA THR A 33 -15.12 -8.29 -1.26
C THR A 33 -15.58 -9.22 -0.14
N GLN A 34 -14.73 -10.15 0.32
CA GLN A 34 -15.10 -11.19 1.28
C GLN A 34 -14.10 -11.28 2.45
N ASP A 35 -12.82 -11.51 2.20
CA ASP A 35 -11.84 -11.93 3.21
C ASP A 35 -11.26 -10.77 4.05
N TYR A 36 -11.34 -9.54 3.57
CA TYR A 36 -10.72 -8.37 4.22
C TYR A 36 -11.15 -8.19 5.68
N ALA A 37 -12.41 -8.53 6.00
CA ALA A 37 -12.96 -8.37 7.34
C ALA A 37 -12.37 -9.37 8.33
N ASP A 38 -12.26 -10.63 7.94
CA ASP A 38 -11.62 -11.68 8.74
C ASP A 38 -10.12 -11.40 8.91
N TYR A 39 -9.47 -10.90 7.87
CA TYR A 39 -8.08 -10.48 7.91
C TYR A 39 -7.85 -9.34 8.93
N ALA A 40 -8.75 -8.36 8.96
CA ALA A 40 -8.71 -7.28 9.95
C ALA A 40 -9.04 -7.77 11.36
N TYR A 41 -10.01 -8.66 11.51
CA TYR A 41 -10.39 -9.25 12.80
C TYR A 41 -9.23 -10.02 13.43
N GLN A 42 -8.46 -10.74 12.63
CA GLN A 42 -7.26 -11.46 13.06
C GLN A 42 -6.03 -10.55 13.26
N LEU A 43 -6.18 -9.23 13.15
CA LEU A 43 -5.11 -8.23 13.28
C LEU A 43 -3.95 -8.41 12.26
N LEU A 44 -4.22 -9.05 11.13
CA LEU A 44 -3.24 -9.27 10.07
C LEU A 44 -3.03 -8.03 9.20
N GLY A 45 -4.02 -7.14 9.14
CA GLY A 45 -3.93 -5.86 8.43
C GLY A 45 -5.29 -5.18 8.29
N LYS A 46 -5.26 -3.90 7.94
CA LYS A 46 -6.45 -3.09 7.68
C LYS A 46 -6.54 -2.71 6.21
N SER A 47 -7.73 -2.78 5.67
CA SER A 47 -8.01 -2.41 4.29
C SER A 47 -8.64 -1.03 4.19
N TYR A 48 -8.21 -0.28 3.19
CA TYR A 48 -8.68 1.07 2.88
C TYR A 48 -9.04 1.15 1.40
N CYS A 49 -9.90 2.10 1.06
CA CYS A 49 -10.30 2.34 -0.33
C CYS A 49 -10.47 3.82 -0.62
N PHE A 50 -10.47 4.13 -1.90
CA PHE A 50 -10.88 5.41 -2.45
C PHE A 50 -12.21 5.23 -3.19
N VAL A 51 -13.19 6.03 -2.82
CA VAL A 51 -14.54 5.99 -3.40
C VAL A 51 -14.81 7.28 -4.14
N LYS A 52 -15.32 7.18 -5.36
CA LYS A 52 -15.73 8.32 -6.15
C LYS A 52 -17.09 8.82 -5.64
N PRO A 53 -17.20 10.06 -5.11
CA PRO A 53 -18.41 10.51 -4.44
C PRO A 53 -19.63 10.58 -5.37
N ASP A 54 -19.41 10.94 -6.64
CA ASP A 54 -20.49 11.15 -7.62
C ASP A 54 -21.20 9.85 -8.02
N THR A 55 -20.43 8.75 -8.08
CA THR A 55 -20.89 7.48 -8.65
C THR A 55 -20.96 6.34 -7.64
N SER A 56 -20.43 6.56 -6.43
CA SER A 56 -20.27 5.53 -5.38
C SER A 56 -19.51 4.30 -5.87
N GLU A 57 -18.48 4.52 -6.70
CA GLU A 57 -17.60 3.48 -7.23
C GLU A 57 -16.31 3.43 -6.44
N ILE A 58 -15.88 2.23 -6.05
CA ILE A 58 -14.54 2.03 -5.47
C ILE A 58 -13.53 2.09 -6.59
N VAL A 59 -12.63 3.08 -6.53
CA VAL A 59 -11.60 3.32 -7.54
C VAL A 59 -10.42 2.39 -7.35
N CYS A 60 -9.96 2.24 -6.11
CA CYS A 60 -8.90 1.34 -5.72
C CYS A 60 -9.00 0.98 -4.25
N ALA A 61 -8.36 -0.12 -3.88
CA ALA A 61 -8.28 -0.58 -2.50
C ALA A 61 -6.87 -1.11 -2.18
N PHE A 62 -6.48 -1.05 -0.92
CA PHE A 62 -5.22 -1.58 -0.45
C PHE A 62 -5.29 -1.97 1.02
N THR A 63 -4.40 -2.87 1.42
CA THR A 63 -4.27 -3.34 2.80
C THR A 63 -2.91 -2.95 3.36
N VAL A 64 -2.89 -2.49 4.59
CA VAL A 64 -1.66 -2.19 5.32
C VAL A 64 -1.57 -3.03 6.59
N ALA A 65 -0.36 -3.45 6.90
CA ALA A 65 -0.05 -4.19 8.12
C ALA A 65 1.25 -3.71 8.73
N ASN A 66 1.39 -3.88 10.04
CA ASN A 66 2.66 -3.68 10.71
C ASN A 66 3.64 -4.80 10.29
N SER A 67 4.87 -4.40 10.02
CA SER A 67 5.92 -5.32 9.60
C SER A 67 7.28 -4.85 10.09
N SER A 68 8.32 -5.59 9.77
CA SER A 68 9.70 -5.21 10.01
C SER A 68 10.59 -5.59 8.84
N VAL A 69 11.62 -4.79 8.63
CA VAL A 69 12.68 -5.07 7.66
C VAL A 69 13.88 -5.66 8.38
N LYS A 70 14.27 -6.87 8.01
CA LYS A 70 15.54 -7.46 8.41
C LYS A 70 16.63 -6.93 7.48
N VAL A 71 17.60 -6.20 8.02
CA VAL A 71 18.67 -5.54 7.25
C VAL A 71 19.49 -6.56 6.45
N ASP A 72 19.82 -7.70 7.07
CA ASP A 72 20.64 -8.73 6.46
C ASP A 72 19.96 -9.47 5.29
N SER A 73 18.63 -9.44 5.23
CA SER A 73 17.86 -10.01 4.12
C SER A 73 17.74 -9.08 2.90
N LEU A 74 18.20 -7.83 3.02
CA LEU A 74 18.17 -6.87 1.92
C LEU A 74 19.32 -7.10 0.95
N PRO A 75 19.09 -6.91 -0.37
CA PRO A 75 20.16 -6.80 -1.34
C PRO A 75 21.19 -5.74 -0.95
N SER A 76 22.46 -5.96 -1.26
CA SER A 76 23.58 -5.11 -0.80
C SER A 76 23.39 -3.62 -1.14
N ASN A 77 22.86 -3.32 -2.32
CA ASN A 77 22.58 -1.94 -2.75
C ASN A 77 21.54 -1.24 -1.86
N LEU A 78 20.48 -1.95 -1.47
CA LEU A 78 19.43 -1.43 -0.61
C LEU A 78 19.92 -1.33 0.84
N ARG A 79 20.64 -2.32 1.31
CA ARG A 79 21.26 -2.31 2.64
C ARG A 79 22.23 -1.13 2.80
N ASN A 80 23.09 -0.91 1.82
CA ASN A 80 24.02 0.23 1.83
C ASN A 80 23.28 1.57 1.80
N LYS A 81 22.20 1.67 1.02
CA LYS A 81 21.36 2.87 0.96
C LYS A 81 20.66 3.16 2.28
N LEU A 82 20.15 2.13 2.94
CA LEU A 82 19.54 2.22 4.27
C LEU A 82 20.59 2.63 5.32
N ASN A 83 21.74 1.99 5.33
CA ASN A 83 22.82 2.25 6.28
C ASN A 83 23.37 3.68 6.18
N ARG A 84 23.37 4.29 5.00
CA ARG A 84 23.78 5.71 4.84
C ARG A 84 22.82 6.67 5.53
N LYS A 85 21.55 6.31 5.65
CA LYS A 85 20.51 7.15 6.27
C LYS A 85 20.47 7.03 7.80
N ILE A 86 21.07 5.98 8.35
CA ILE A 86 20.99 5.69 9.79
C ILE A 86 22.39 5.77 10.40
N PRO A 87 22.61 6.65 11.39
CA PRO A 87 23.88 6.71 12.12
C PRO A 87 24.24 5.35 12.72
N ASN A 88 25.53 4.98 12.69
CA ASN A 88 26.02 3.69 13.17
C ASN A 88 25.53 3.34 14.57
N ALA A 89 25.54 4.31 15.51
CA ALA A 89 25.08 4.12 16.88
C ALA A 89 23.58 3.77 17.02
N LYS A 90 22.78 4.02 15.97
CA LYS A 90 21.33 3.75 15.93
C LYS A 90 20.96 2.59 15.02
N ARG A 91 21.93 1.91 14.41
CA ARG A 91 21.67 0.76 13.53
C ARG A 91 21.19 -0.43 14.34
N ARG A 92 20.19 -1.10 13.79
CA ARG A 92 19.56 -2.29 14.37
C ARG A 92 19.46 -3.39 13.31
N PRO A 93 19.35 -4.66 13.72
CA PRO A 93 19.15 -5.77 12.76
C PRO A 93 17.79 -5.71 12.07
N GLN A 94 16.82 -5.05 12.71
CA GLN A 94 15.46 -4.90 12.18
C GLN A 94 14.94 -3.49 12.40
N TYR A 95 14.16 -3.00 11.43
CA TYR A 95 13.48 -1.71 11.50
C TYR A 95 11.97 -1.87 11.32
N PRO A 96 11.15 -1.09 12.05
CA PRO A 96 9.70 -1.04 11.81
C PRO A 96 9.40 -0.67 10.36
N ALA A 97 8.42 -1.34 9.78
CA ALA A 97 7.97 -1.10 8.42
C ALA A 97 6.46 -1.23 8.32
N VAL A 98 5.89 -0.64 7.28
CA VAL A 98 4.51 -0.88 6.88
C VAL A 98 4.53 -1.81 5.66
N LEU A 99 3.83 -2.92 5.77
CA LEU A 99 3.60 -3.82 4.65
C LEU A 99 2.32 -3.38 3.93
N VAL A 100 2.43 -3.13 2.64
CA VAL A 100 1.26 -3.06 1.76
C VAL A 100 1.01 -4.47 1.25
N GLY A 101 0.01 -5.13 1.81
CA GLY A 101 -0.27 -6.55 1.55
C GLY A 101 -0.94 -6.76 0.20
N GLN A 102 -2.14 -6.25 0.05
CA GLN A 102 -2.92 -6.30 -1.18
C GLN A 102 -3.09 -4.89 -1.73
N LEU A 103 -3.07 -4.76 -3.05
CA LEU A 103 -3.31 -3.50 -3.73
C LEU A 103 -4.00 -3.78 -5.06
N ALA A 104 -5.12 -3.11 -5.31
CA ALA A 104 -5.87 -3.27 -6.53
C ALA A 104 -6.49 -1.97 -7.02
N VAL A 105 -6.52 -1.80 -8.32
CA VAL A 105 -7.28 -0.77 -9.02
C VAL A 105 -8.49 -1.45 -9.66
N SER A 106 -9.67 -0.86 -9.49
CA SER A 106 -10.90 -1.35 -10.12
C SER A 106 -10.75 -1.39 -11.64
N ASP A 107 -11.35 -2.41 -12.27
CA ASP A 107 -11.37 -2.57 -13.73
C ASP A 107 -11.93 -1.34 -14.44
N LEU A 108 -12.89 -0.65 -13.81
CA LEU A 108 -13.50 0.58 -14.35
C LEU A 108 -12.49 1.73 -14.51
N PHE A 109 -11.42 1.72 -13.74
CA PHE A 109 -10.39 2.78 -13.70
C PHE A 109 -9.03 2.29 -14.16
N SER A 110 -8.94 1.10 -14.72
CA SER A 110 -7.70 0.54 -15.25
C SER A 110 -7.17 1.41 -16.41
N GLY A 111 -5.85 1.59 -16.45
CA GLY A 111 -5.19 2.40 -17.49
C GLY A 111 -5.19 3.92 -17.25
N HIS A 112 -5.72 4.40 -16.15
CA HIS A 112 -5.78 5.84 -15.80
C HIS A 112 -4.69 6.27 -14.79
N HIS A 113 -3.59 5.53 -14.68
CA HIS A 113 -2.49 5.78 -13.76
C HIS A 113 -2.86 5.84 -12.26
N VAL A 114 -4.02 5.28 -11.90
CA VAL A 114 -4.49 5.23 -10.51
C VAL A 114 -3.50 4.51 -9.59
N GLY A 115 -2.87 3.45 -10.08
CA GLY A 115 -1.86 2.72 -9.33
C GLY A 115 -0.66 3.58 -8.93
N ASP A 116 -0.20 4.47 -9.82
CA ASP A 116 0.90 5.39 -9.54
C ASP A 116 0.49 6.45 -8.51
N GLU A 117 -0.72 7.02 -8.63
CA GLU A 117 -1.26 7.95 -7.64
C GLU A 117 -1.42 7.30 -6.27
N LEU A 118 -1.88 6.03 -6.23
CA LEU A 118 -2.04 5.27 -5.01
C LEU A 118 -0.70 4.99 -4.33
N LEU A 119 0.32 4.62 -5.09
CA LEU A 119 1.67 4.43 -4.55
C LEU A 119 2.26 5.74 -4.03
N ASP A 120 2.05 6.86 -4.71
CA ASP A 120 2.46 8.19 -4.25
C ASP A 120 1.71 8.61 -2.97
N PHE A 121 0.46 8.20 -2.80
CA PHE A 121 -0.32 8.43 -1.58
C PHE A 121 0.21 7.60 -0.40
N ILE A 122 0.43 6.30 -0.61
CA ILE A 122 0.90 5.37 0.44
C ILE A 122 2.33 5.70 0.86
N ALA A 123 3.19 6.09 -0.08
CA ALA A 123 4.58 6.47 0.12
C ALA A 123 4.80 7.95 -0.22
N PRO A 124 4.33 8.87 0.62
CA PRO A 124 4.42 10.30 0.31
C PRO A 124 5.88 10.75 0.15
N LYS A 125 6.08 11.59 -0.84
CA LYS A 125 7.37 12.22 -1.16
C LYS A 125 7.95 12.94 0.07
N PRO A 126 9.28 13.06 0.20
CA PRO A 126 10.01 13.30 1.45
C PRO A 126 9.77 14.64 2.16
N ASN A 127 8.83 15.46 1.76
CA ASN A 127 8.48 16.73 2.43
C ASN A 127 7.41 16.56 3.54
N GLY A 128 6.84 15.37 3.71
CA GLY A 128 5.94 15.03 4.81
C GLY A 128 6.72 14.48 6.02
N ARG A 129 6.32 14.86 7.22
CA ARG A 129 7.00 14.54 8.49
C ARG A 129 7.00 13.05 8.89
N ILE A 130 6.42 12.17 8.10
CA ILE A 130 6.45 10.72 8.36
C ILE A 130 7.56 10.13 7.48
N LYS A 131 8.71 9.96 8.08
CA LYS A 131 9.80 9.18 7.50
C LYS A 131 9.47 7.69 7.65
N ASN A 132 8.60 7.17 6.80
CA ASN A 132 8.44 5.73 6.68
C ASN A 132 9.77 5.15 6.22
N LEU A 133 10.37 4.32 7.04
CA LEU A 133 11.70 3.80 6.79
C LEU A 133 11.72 2.80 5.64
N ALA A 134 10.65 2.04 5.48
CA ALA A 134 10.45 1.14 4.36
C ALA A 134 8.97 0.81 4.18
N ILE A 135 8.54 0.71 2.94
CA ILE A 135 7.24 0.19 2.54
C ILE A 135 7.51 -1.02 1.67
N PHE A 136 6.96 -2.16 2.04
CA PHE A 136 7.03 -3.40 1.28
C PHE A 136 5.70 -3.66 0.61
N ILE A 137 5.75 -4.02 -0.66
CA ILE A 137 4.60 -4.57 -1.39
C ILE A 137 4.76 -6.08 -1.38
N ASN A 138 3.70 -6.78 -1.00
CA ASN A 138 3.69 -8.24 -0.94
C ASN A 138 4.03 -8.82 -2.33
N PRO A 139 5.07 -9.69 -2.43
CA PRO A 139 5.48 -10.29 -3.70
C PRO A 139 4.44 -11.25 -4.31
N TYR A 140 3.45 -11.69 -3.54
CA TYR A 140 2.36 -12.55 -4.02
C TYR A 140 1.25 -11.79 -4.76
N SER A 141 1.15 -10.47 -4.60
CA SER A 141 0.46 -9.67 -5.60
C SER A 141 1.36 -9.64 -6.84
N ALA A 142 0.83 -9.84 -8.04
CA ALA A 142 1.57 -9.95 -9.31
C ALA A 142 2.49 -8.75 -9.66
N VAL A 143 2.85 -7.95 -8.69
CA VAL A 143 3.80 -6.85 -8.74
C VAL A 143 5.09 -7.31 -8.08
N VAL A 144 6.14 -7.40 -8.87
CA VAL A 144 7.54 -7.63 -8.46
C VAL A 144 7.84 -6.88 -7.15
N PRO A 145 8.52 -7.50 -6.17
CA PRO A 145 8.88 -6.86 -4.91
C PRO A 145 9.72 -5.60 -5.18
N ARG A 146 9.08 -4.47 -5.11
CA ARG A 146 9.76 -3.18 -5.14
C ARG A 146 9.83 -2.69 -3.71
N VAL A 147 11.02 -2.69 -3.14
CA VAL A 147 11.29 -1.83 -1.99
C VAL A 147 11.18 -0.40 -2.50
N TYR A 148 10.05 0.21 -2.24
CA TYR A 148 9.83 1.60 -2.62
C TYR A 148 10.64 2.49 -1.68
N THR A 149 11.84 2.84 -2.08
CA THR A 149 12.52 3.97 -1.48
C THR A 149 12.11 5.21 -2.25
N PRO A 150 11.47 6.22 -1.61
CA PRO A 150 11.14 7.47 -2.29
C PRO A 150 12.37 7.97 -3.05
N ARG A 151 12.27 8.13 -4.37
CA ARG A 151 13.33 8.79 -5.13
C ARG A 151 13.49 10.20 -4.56
N GLN A 152 14.61 10.46 -3.92
CA GLN A 152 15.07 11.83 -3.79
C GLN A 152 15.28 12.32 -5.24
N LYS A 153 14.38 13.19 -5.72
CA LYS A 153 14.75 14.03 -6.84
C LYS A 153 15.94 14.84 -6.34
N GLY A 154 17.08 14.69 -6.98
CA GLY A 154 18.25 15.50 -6.72
C GLY A 154 17.86 16.97 -6.76
N VAL A 155 18.36 17.66 -5.81
CA VAL A 155 18.39 19.13 -5.82
C VAL A 155 19.21 19.57 -7.03
#